data_0f2a4b22679e966e0bb3cefd34ba9efb
#
_entry.id   0f2a4b22679e966e0bb3cefd34ba9efb
#
_cell.length_a   1.000
_cell.length_b   1.000
_cell.length_c   1.000
_cell.angle_alpha   90.00
_cell.angle_beta   90.00
_cell.angle_gamma   90.00
#
_symmetry.space_group_name_H-M   'P 1'
#
loop_
_entity.id
_entity.type
_entity.pdbx_description
1 polymer ?
#
loop_
_entity_poly.entity_id
_entity_poly.type
_entity_poly.pdbx_seq_one_letter_code
_entity_poly.pdbx_strand_id
1 'polypeptide(L)'
;CKIKFNRKLSKNDFKFHKNFFLDFPIEFIKTFKNFNINFYYPSTSNISENPKTDYSKIKKNAEKMLKSICNQNNIKFKTYRFPKINSRQTVSLLDANPKKLVDYMNNNYIRINKLFFLD
;
A
#
# COMPACT_ATOMS: atom_id res chain seq x y z
N CYS A 1 13.89 -10.15 -4.38
CA CYS A 1 12.95 -9.84 -5.48
C CYS A 1 12.56 -8.37 -5.46
N LYS A 2 12.63 -7.71 -6.60
CA LYS A 2 12.28 -6.28 -6.71
C LYS A 2 10.79 -6.12 -7.02
N ILE A 3 10.18 -5.09 -6.46
CA ILE A 3 8.82 -4.68 -6.84
C ILE A 3 8.85 -4.22 -8.30
N LYS A 4 7.96 -4.76 -9.11
CA LYS A 4 7.86 -4.45 -10.53
C LYS A 4 6.54 -3.77 -10.83
N PHE A 5 6.58 -2.78 -11.72
CA PHE A 5 5.44 -1.97 -12.11
C PHE A 5 4.99 -2.22 -13.56
N ASN A 6 5.46 -3.30 -14.15
CA ASN A 6 5.06 -3.70 -15.49
C ASN A 6 3.53 -3.89 -15.57
N ARG A 7 2.96 -3.59 -16.73
CA ARG A 7 1.51 -3.73 -16.93
C ARG A 7 1.02 -5.14 -16.60
N LYS A 8 1.81 -6.14 -16.95
CA LYS A 8 1.55 -7.55 -16.64
C LYS A 8 2.80 -8.15 -16.00
N LEU A 9 2.62 -8.82 -14.89
CA LEU A 9 3.70 -9.51 -14.18
C LEU A 9 3.83 -10.95 -14.68
N SER A 10 5.05 -11.51 -14.60
CA SER A 10 5.22 -12.95 -14.73
C SER A 10 4.47 -13.68 -13.61
N LYS A 11 4.22 -14.97 -13.79
CA LYS A 11 3.53 -15.80 -12.79
C LYS A 11 4.24 -15.75 -11.42
N ASN A 12 5.56 -15.84 -11.41
CA ASN A 12 6.35 -15.79 -10.17
C ASN A 12 6.34 -14.39 -9.53
N ASP A 13 6.47 -13.34 -10.33
CA ASP A 13 6.41 -11.98 -9.83
C ASP A 13 5.02 -11.64 -9.28
N PHE A 14 3.96 -12.09 -9.94
CA PHE A 14 2.59 -11.90 -9.46
C PHE A 14 2.37 -12.58 -8.11
N LYS A 15 2.82 -13.83 -7.98
CA LYS A 15 2.74 -14.59 -6.73
C LYS A 15 3.50 -13.88 -5.60
N PHE A 16 4.70 -13.37 -5.88
CA PHE A 16 5.49 -12.62 -4.92
C PHE A 16 4.77 -11.34 -4.47
N HIS A 17 4.25 -10.55 -5.41
CA HIS A 17 3.55 -9.30 -5.09
C HIS A 17 2.27 -9.57 -4.30
N LYS A 18 1.50 -10.56 -4.69
CA LYS A 18 0.30 -10.96 -3.97
C LYS A 18 0.62 -11.40 -2.54
N ASN A 19 1.64 -12.22 -2.37
CA ASN A 19 2.07 -12.67 -1.04
C ASN A 19 2.52 -11.48 -0.16
N PHE A 20 3.32 -10.60 -0.71
CA PHE A 20 3.86 -9.46 0.03
C PHE A 20 2.80 -8.41 0.39
N PHE A 21 1.94 -8.05 -0.56
CA PHE A 21 0.96 -6.97 -0.38
C PHE A 21 -0.39 -7.40 0.15
N LEU A 22 -0.71 -8.66 0.09
CA LEU A 22 -2.01 -9.18 0.51
C LEU A 22 -1.89 -10.30 1.54
N ASP A 23 -1.27 -11.41 1.20
CA ASP A 23 -1.31 -12.61 2.05
C ASP A 23 -0.57 -12.40 3.38
N PHE A 24 0.61 -11.78 3.35
CA PHE A 24 1.36 -11.46 4.56
C PHE A 24 0.62 -10.47 5.49
N PRO A 25 0.09 -9.34 5.00
CA PRO A 25 -0.74 -8.49 5.84
C PRO A 25 -1.95 -9.17 6.45
N ILE A 26 -2.62 -10.06 5.73
CA ILE A 26 -3.73 -10.85 6.25
C ILE A 26 -3.28 -11.74 7.42
N GLU A 27 -2.19 -12.47 7.25
CA GLU A 27 -1.64 -13.32 8.31
C GLU A 27 -1.20 -12.49 9.52
N PHE A 28 -0.62 -11.32 9.29
CA PHE A 28 -0.26 -10.39 10.35
C PHE A 28 -1.48 -9.97 11.18
N ILE A 29 -2.56 -9.57 10.52
CA ILE A 29 -3.80 -9.19 11.20
C ILE A 29 -4.36 -10.37 12.00
N LYS A 30 -4.41 -11.56 11.43
CA LYS A 30 -4.91 -12.77 12.10
C LYS A 30 -4.08 -13.13 13.33
N THR A 31 -2.77 -12.94 13.25
CA THR A 31 -1.85 -13.23 14.35
C THR A 31 -2.06 -12.26 15.52
N PHE A 32 -2.28 -10.98 15.24
CA PHE A 32 -2.35 -9.92 16.24
C PHE A 32 -3.76 -9.41 16.54
N LYS A 33 -4.80 -10.07 16.05
CA LYS A 33 -6.20 -9.63 16.20
C LYS A 33 -6.68 -9.47 17.64
N ASN A 34 -6.07 -10.20 18.58
CA ASN A 34 -6.44 -10.14 20.00
C ASN A 34 -5.72 -9.03 20.76
N PHE A 35 -4.80 -8.33 20.12
CA PHE A 35 -4.15 -7.15 20.66
C PHE A 35 -4.92 -5.89 20.23
N ASN A 36 -4.92 -4.88 21.07
CA ASN A 36 -5.53 -3.60 20.73
C ASN A 36 -4.61 -2.85 19.75
N ILE A 37 -4.80 -3.12 18.46
CA ILE A 37 -3.98 -2.54 17.39
C ILE A 37 -4.82 -1.74 16.40
N ASN A 38 -4.19 -0.76 15.79
CA ASN A 38 -4.67 -0.09 14.58
C ASN A 38 -3.82 -0.55 13.42
N PHE A 39 -4.43 -0.82 12.27
CA PHE A 39 -3.72 -1.28 11.10
C PHE A 39 -3.69 -0.20 10.02
N TYR A 40 -2.50 0.20 9.65
CA TYR A 40 -2.26 1.21 8.61
C TYR A 40 -1.63 0.55 7.39
N TYR A 41 -2.28 0.70 6.26
CA TYR A 41 -1.82 0.09 5.01
C TYR A 41 -1.39 1.18 4.01
N PRO A 42 -0.10 1.29 3.71
CA PRO A 42 0.37 2.21 2.68
C PRO A 42 -0.01 1.68 1.29
N SER A 43 -0.78 2.47 0.56
CA SER A 43 -1.24 2.12 -0.76
C SER A 43 -0.68 3.07 -1.83
N THR A 44 -1.25 3.10 -3.00
CA THR A 44 -0.76 3.89 -4.13
C THR A 44 -1.89 4.69 -4.78
N SER A 45 -1.58 5.91 -5.19
CA SER A 45 -2.51 6.73 -5.96
C SER A 45 -2.80 6.19 -7.37
N ASN A 46 -2.04 5.19 -7.83
CA ASN A 46 -2.27 4.54 -9.13
C ASN A 46 -3.49 3.61 -9.14
N ILE A 47 -4.16 3.46 -8.02
CA ILE A 47 -5.41 2.71 -7.94
C ILE A 47 -6.54 3.56 -8.51
N SER A 48 -7.22 3.02 -9.51
CA SER A 48 -8.41 3.59 -10.14
C SER A 48 -9.53 2.55 -10.11
N GLU A 49 -10.70 2.91 -10.62
CA GLU A 49 -11.80 1.93 -10.79
C GLU A 49 -11.35 0.74 -11.64
N ASN A 50 -10.61 1.03 -12.71
CA ASN A 50 -10.06 0.01 -13.62
C ASN A 50 -8.53 0.08 -13.61
N PRO A 51 -7.87 -0.55 -12.62
CA PRO A 51 -6.42 -0.50 -12.54
C PRO A 51 -5.76 -1.17 -13.73
N LYS A 52 -4.77 -0.49 -14.33
CA LYS A 52 -4.12 -0.94 -15.56
C LYS A 52 -2.98 -1.94 -15.34
N THR A 53 -2.36 -1.92 -14.18
CA THR A 53 -1.22 -2.77 -13.88
C THR A 53 -1.60 -3.85 -12.88
N ASP A 54 -0.93 -5.01 -12.95
CA ASP A 54 -1.13 -6.08 -11.98
C ASP A 54 -0.80 -5.62 -10.56
N TYR A 55 0.24 -4.80 -10.39
CA TYR A 55 0.56 -4.16 -9.12
C TYR A 55 -0.64 -3.39 -8.55
N SER A 56 -1.24 -2.52 -9.35
CA SER A 56 -2.40 -1.73 -8.91
C SER A 56 -3.63 -2.58 -8.61
N LYS A 57 -3.83 -3.65 -9.36
CA LYS A 57 -4.91 -4.63 -9.12
C LYS A 57 -4.72 -5.34 -7.77
N ILE A 58 -3.50 -5.78 -7.49
CA ILE A 58 -3.16 -6.43 -6.22
C ILE A 58 -3.38 -5.45 -5.06
N LYS A 59 -2.90 -4.22 -5.17
CA LYS A 59 -3.07 -3.20 -4.14
C LYS A 59 -4.54 -2.84 -3.90
N LYS A 60 -5.33 -2.73 -4.95
CA LYS A 60 -6.77 -2.46 -4.84
C LYS A 60 -7.49 -3.59 -4.11
N ASN A 61 -7.20 -4.82 -4.50
CA ASN A 61 -7.78 -5.99 -3.86
C ASN A 61 -7.34 -6.09 -2.38
N ALA A 62 -6.07 -5.79 -2.10
CA ALA A 62 -5.56 -5.78 -0.74
C ALA A 62 -6.28 -4.74 0.14
N GLU A 63 -6.47 -3.52 -0.32
CA GLU A 63 -7.24 -2.51 0.43
C GLU A 63 -8.62 -3.03 0.82
N LYS A 64 -9.33 -3.62 -0.14
CA LYS A 64 -10.69 -4.12 0.08
C LYS A 64 -10.72 -5.27 1.08
N MET A 65 -9.86 -6.25 0.89
CA MET A 65 -9.82 -7.44 1.75
C MET A 65 -9.34 -7.12 3.16
N LEU A 66 -8.30 -6.32 3.30
CA LEU A 66 -7.75 -5.93 4.59
C LEU A 66 -8.76 -5.09 5.40
N LYS A 67 -9.46 -4.18 4.74
CA LYS A 67 -10.54 -3.42 5.38
C LYS A 67 -11.64 -4.34 5.92
N SER A 68 -12.06 -5.32 5.13
CA SER A 68 -13.08 -6.29 5.54
C SER A 68 -12.62 -7.13 6.73
N ILE A 69 -11.40 -7.66 6.69
CA ILE A 69 -10.85 -8.49 7.77
C ILE A 69 -10.67 -7.67 9.05
N CYS A 70 -10.20 -6.44 8.95
CA CYS A 70 -10.09 -5.54 10.10
C CYS A 70 -11.45 -5.26 10.73
N ASN A 71 -12.47 -4.98 9.92
CA ASN A 71 -13.82 -4.75 10.41
C ASN A 71 -14.38 -5.98 11.14
N GLN A 72 -14.14 -7.18 10.64
CA GLN A 72 -14.58 -8.42 11.27
C GLN A 72 -13.92 -8.68 12.62
N ASN A 73 -12.74 -8.13 12.85
CA ASN A 73 -11.95 -8.32 14.06
C ASN A 73 -11.90 -7.06 14.95
N ASN A 74 -12.75 -6.07 14.71
CA ASN A 74 -12.79 -4.80 15.44
C ASN A 74 -11.44 -4.06 15.45
N ILE A 75 -10.66 -4.21 14.39
CA ILE A 75 -9.40 -3.51 14.18
C ILE A 75 -9.66 -2.27 13.34
N LYS A 76 -9.18 -1.13 13.79
CA LYS A 76 -9.29 0.11 13.03
C LYS A 76 -8.34 0.04 11.82
N PHE A 77 -8.89 0.16 10.63
CA PHE A 77 -8.14 0.13 9.38
C PHE A 77 -8.07 1.52 8.75
N LYS A 78 -6.86 1.93 8.43
CA LYS A 78 -6.62 3.16 7.65
C LYS A 78 -5.66 2.88 6.52
N THR A 79 -5.89 3.56 5.41
CA THR A 79 -4.98 3.51 4.27
C THR A 79 -4.69 4.91 3.74
N TYR A 80 -3.50 5.09 3.22
CA TYR A 80 -3.11 6.30 2.54
C TYR A 80 -2.50 5.96 1.18
N ARG A 81 -3.04 6.57 0.14
CA ARG A 81 -2.60 6.35 -1.24
C ARG A 81 -1.51 7.35 -1.59
N PHE A 82 -0.28 6.95 -1.40
CA PHE A 82 0.87 7.78 -1.73
C PHE A 82 0.97 8.05 -3.23
N PRO A 83 1.26 9.30 -3.65
CA PRO A 83 1.61 9.60 -5.02
C PRO A 83 2.98 9.04 -5.36
N LYS A 84 3.41 9.22 -6.61
CA LYS A 84 4.80 8.94 -7.00
C LYS A 84 5.76 9.72 -6.12
N ILE A 85 6.72 9.01 -5.56
CA ILE A 85 7.72 9.56 -4.67
C ILE A 85 9.11 9.33 -5.26
N ASN A 86 9.99 10.31 -5.13
CA ASN A 86 11.37 10.19 -5.55
C ASN A 86 12.11 9.21 -4.64
N SER A 87 12.26 7.99 -5.10
CA SER A 87 13.05 6.93 -4.49
C SER A 87 13.95 6.30 -5.55
N ARG A 88 14.96 5.54 -5.13
CA ARG A 88 15.81 4.81 -6.08
C ARG A 88 15.00 3.98 -7.08
N GLN A 89 13.96 3.34 -6.60
CA GLN A 89 13.09 2.51 -7.42
C GLN A 89 12.28 3.35 -8.41
N THR A 90 11.73 4.46 -7.98
CA THR A 90 10.95 5.35 -8.84
C THR A 90 11.82 6.03 -9.90
N VAL A 91 12.98 6.51 -9.51
CA VAL A 91 13.92 7.17 -10.43
C VAL A 91 14.45 6.21 -11.49
N SER A 92 14.68 4.94 -11.12
CA SER A 92 15.18 3.94 -12.08
C SER A 92 14.12 3.46 -13.07
N LEU A 93 12.84 3.61 -12.76
CA LEU A 93 11.72 3.07 -13.56
C LEU A 93 10.96 4.15 -14.34
N LEU A 94 10.99 5.37 -13.86
CA LEU A 94 10.15 6.45 -14.33
C LEU A 94 11.01 7.68 -14.57
N ASP A 95 11.02 8.11 -15.78
CA ASP A 95 11.67 9.37 -16.22
C ASP A 95 10.87 10.61 -15.79
N ALA A 96 10.08 10.50 -14.78
CA ALA A 96 9.31 11.60 -14.25
C ALA A 96 10.08 12.30 -13.13
N ASN A 97 9.75 13.55 -12.88
CA ASN A 97 10.30 14.37 -11.81
C ASN A 97 9.50 14.16 -10.49
N PRO A 98 9.62 13.00 -9.84
CA PRO A 98 8.80 12.67 -8.68
C PRO A 98 9.25 13.49 -7.48
N LYS A 99 8.31 13.84 -6.61
CA LYS A 99 8.63 14.50 -5.34
C LYS A 99 9.48 13.61 -4.47
N LYS A 100 10.46 14.19 -3.79
CA LYS A 100 11.19 13.47 -2.74
C LYS A 100 10.24 13.12 -1.61
N LEU A 101 10.42 11.93 -1.03
CA LEU A 101 9.58 11.47 0.08
C LEU A 101 9.58 12.47 1.25
N VAL A 102 10.76 12.97 1.60
CA VAL A 102 10.92 13.95 2.70
C VAL A 102 10.12 15.22 2.40
N ASP A 103 10.22 15.77 1.20
CA ASP A 103 9.48 16.98 0.82
C ASP A 103 7.98 16.74 0.84
N TYR A 104 7.54 15.59 0.34
CA TYR A 104 6.13 15.21 0.37
C TYR A 104 5.62 15.09 1.81
N MET A 105 6.35 14.42 2.68
CA MET A 105 5.96 14.26 4.08
C MET A 105 5.97 15.58 4.83
N ASN A 106 6.96 16.45 4.59
CA ASN A 106 7.00 17.79 5.19
C ASN A 106 5.80 18.64 4.77
N ASN A 107 5.45 18.63 3.48
CA ASN A 107 4.33 19.40 2.94
C ASN A 107 2.96 18.86 3.35
N ASN A 108 2.90 17.60 3.78
CA ASN A 108 1.66 16.91 4.14
C ASN A 108 1.68 16.41 5.58
N TYR A 109 2.54 16.96 6.42
CA TYR A 109 2.76 16.52 7.80
C TYR A 109 1.46 16.41 8.60
N ILE A 110 0.62 17.44 8.59
CA ILE A 110 -0.64 17.45 9.35
C ILE A 110 -1.56 16.33 8.87
N ARG A 111 -1.66 16.13 7.56
CA ARG A 111 -2.51 15.09 6.96
C ARG A 111 -2.02 13.68 7.31
N ILE A 112 -0.72 13.44 7.21
CA ILE A 112 -0.12 12.14 7.54
C ILE A 112 -0.17 11.90 9.04
N ASN A 113 0.13 12.89 9.86
CA ASN A 113 0.06 12.80 11.31
C ASN A 113 -1.36 12.49 11.78
N LYS A 114 -2.37 13.16 11.21
CA LYS A 114 -3.77 12.87 11.49
C LYS A 114 -4.16 11.45 11.12
N LEU A 115 -3.61 10.91 10.02
CA LEU A 115 -3.86 9.54 9.57
C LEU A 115 -3.24 8.50 10.51
N PHE A 116 -2.00 8.71 10.95
CA PHE A 116 -1.21 7.71 11.68
C PHE A 116 -1.19 7.90 13.20
N PHE A 117 -1.34 9.11 13.70
CA PHE A 117 -1.13 9.43 15.11
C PHE A 117 -2.33 10.06 15.82
N LEU A 118 -3.25 10.68 15.11
CA LEU A 118 -4.41 11.40 15.66
C LEU A 118 -5.71 10.74 15.21
N ASP A 119 -5.95 9.63 15.75
CA ASP A 119 -7.21 8.93 15.46
C ASP A 119 -8.45 9.54 16.07
#